data_7e3c03693ad6f58230ee5e97a8a71748
#
_entry.id   7e3c03693ad6f58230ee5e97a8a71748
#
_cell.length_a   1.000
_cell.length_b   1.000
_cell.length_c   1.000
_cell.angle_alpha   90.00
_cell.angle_beta   90.00
_cell.angle_gamma   90.00
#
_symmetry.space_group_name_H-M   'P 1'
#
loop_
_entity.id
_entity.type
_entity.pdbx_description
1 polymer ?
#
loop_
_entity_poly.entity_id
_entity_poly.type
_entity_poly.pdbx_seq_one_letter_code
_entity_poly.pdbx_strand_id
1 'polypeptide(L)'
;EYYISNHDQTNPKKVGIALEDMKNLTLDGQGSEFVFHGRMLPVSLLRSENCLLKNFSIDFENPHIAQVKIVENDPQDGIVFEPAPWVDYRIAKDSIFEAYGEGWTMRHSWGIAFDGDTKHLVYNTSDIGCPTKGASEVAPRRIHAPGWKDARLVPGTVVAMRGWGR
;
A
#
# COMPACT_ATOMS: atom_id res chain seq x y z
N GLU A 1 14.45 16.97 3.30
CA GLU A 1 13.53 16.60 2.21
C GLU A 1 14.30 16.44 0.90
N TYR A 2 13.96 15.42 0.11
CA TYR A 2 14.66 15.11 -1.14
C TYR A 2 13.69 15.03 -2.31
N TYR A 3 14.12 15.53 -3.45
CA TYR A 3 13.42 15.41 -4.73
C TYR A 3 14.02 14.25 -5.50
N ILE A 4 13.39 13.10 -5.48
CA ILE A 4 13.96 11.83 -5.95
C ILE A 4 13.23 11.19 -7.13
N SER A 5 12.21 11.84 -7.67
CA SER A 5 11.46 11.33 -8.81
C SER A 5 11.42 12.35 -9.93
N ASN A 6 11.65 11.91 -11.15
CA ASN A 6 11.52 12.74 -12.33
C ASN A 6 10.11 13.29 -12.55
N HIS A 7 9.10 12.56 -12.06
CA HIS A 7 7.70 12.95 -12.16
C HIS A 7 7.23 13.82 -11.00
N ASP A 8 7.99 13.85 -9.91
CA ASP A 8 7.61 14.49 -8.64
C ASP A 8 8.63 15.55 -8.21
N GLN A 9 9.25 16.23 -9.14
CA GLN A 9 10.31 17.21 -8.84
C GLN A 9 9.86 18.33 -7.91
N THR A 10 8.58 18.65 -7.91
CA THR A 10 7.97 19.65 -7.02
C THR A 10 7.40 19.05 -5.73
N ASN A 11 7.52 17.74 -5.54
CA ASN A 11 6.97 17.02 -4.41
C ASN A 11 8.10 16.39 -3.58
N PRO A 12 8.59 17.07 -2.55
CA PRO A 12 9.70 16.58 -1.75
C PRO A 12 9.36 15.26 -1.06
N LYS A 13 10.32 14.37 -0.97
CA LYS A 13 10.20 13.08 -0.28
C LYS A 13 10.97 13.12 1.04
N LYS A 14 10.42 12.48 2.05
CA LYS A 14 11.17 12.12 3.25
C LYS A 14 11.94 10.85 2.96
N VAL A 15 13.20 10.80 3.36
CA VAL A 15 14.08 9.64 3.17
C VAL A 15 14.61 9.23 4.53
N GLY A 16 14.51 7.94 4.85
CA GLY A 16 15.00 7.38 6.10
C GLY A 16 16.51 7.32 6.13
N ILE A 17 17.12 6.61 5.19
CA ILE A 17 18.58 6.49 5.03
C ILE A 17 18.94 7.10 3.67
N ALA A 18 19.50 8.30 3.69
CA ALA A 18 19.94 8.99 2.48
C ALA A 18 21.45 8.85 2.31
N LEU A 19 21.88 8.14 1.28
CA LEU A 19 23.27 8.03 0.87
C LEU A 19 23.45 8.89 -0.39
N GLU A 20 24.01 10.07 -0.20
CA GLU A 20 24.23 11.04 -1.26
C GLU A 20 25.72 11.34 -1.40
N ASP A 21 26.23 11.25 -2.66
CA ASP A 21 27.63 11.44 -2.98
C ASP A 21 28.61 10.52 -2.22
N MET A 22 28.13 9.33 -1.79
CA MET A 22 28.91 8.37 -1.01
C MET A 22 29.70 7.43 -1.92
N LYS A 23 30.92 7.10 -1.50
CA LYS A 23 31.77 6.12 -2.18
C LYS A 23 32.34 5.10 -1.22
N ASN A 24 32.39 3.84 -1.66
CA ASN A 24 33.00 2.73 -0.92
C ASN A 24 32.45 2.58 0.50
N LEU A 25 31.12 2.76 0.65
CA LEU A 25 30.42 2.67 1.95
C LEU A 25 29.83 1.28 2.14
N THR A 26 30.00 0.72 3.31
CA THR A 26 29.25 -0.46 3.74
C THR A 26 28.37 -0.09 4.92
N LEU A 27 27.05 -0.29 4.78
CA LEU A 27 26.07 -0.29 5.87
C LEU A 27 25.73 -1.75 6.20
N ASP A 28 26.18 -2.19 7.38
CA ASP A 28 25.87 -3.53 7.89
C ASP A 28 24.89 -3.43 9.05
N GLY A 29 23.67 -3.88 8.85
CA GLY A 29 22.63 -3.82 9.88
C GLY A 29 22.73 -4.91 10.94
N GLN A 30 23.66 -5.85 10.82
CA GLN A 30 23.93 -6.91 11.81
C GLN A 30 22.68 -7.73 12.20
N GLY A 31 21.77 -7.93 11.26
CA GLY A 31 20.51 -8.66 11.47
C GLY A 31 19.37 -7.81 12.03
N SER A 32 19.55 -6.50 12.08
CA SER A 32 18.48 -5.59 12.57
C SER A 32 17.31 -5.49 11.58
N GLU A 33 16.14 -5.23 12.12
CA GLU A 33 14.98 -4.81 11.37
C GLU A 33 14.79 -3.29 11.49
N PHE A 34 14.68 -2.62 10.33
CA PHE A 34 14.40 -1.19 10.28
C PHE A 34 12.92 -0.98 10.00
N VAL A 35 12.16 -0.60 11.02
CA VAL A 35 10.74 -0.29 10.91
C VAL A 35 10.60 1.21 10.68
N PHE A 36 10.02 1.58 9.53
CA PHE A 36 9.81 2.97 9.15
C PHE A 36 8.39 3.43 9.49
N HIS A 37 8.28 4.67 9.95
CA HIS A 37 7.03 5.32 10.29
C HIS A 37 6.67 6.41 9.28
N GLY A 38 5.39 6.57 9.02
CA GLY A 38 4.89 7.60 8.13
C GLY A 38 5.21 7.34 6.66
N ARG A 39 4.94 8.35 5.84
CA ARG A 39 5.14 8.27 4.39
C ARG A 39 6.55 8.70 4.01
N MET A 40 7.40 7.73 3.72
CA MET A 40 8.80 7.99 3.36
C MET A 40 9.36 6.96 2.39
N LEU A 41 10.49 7.28 1.79
CA LEU A 41 11.36 6.34 1.10
C LEU A 41 12.36 5.76 2.11
N PRO A 42 12.40 4.44 2.33
CA PRO A 42 13.30 3.85 3.33
C PRO A 42 14.77 4.16 3.06
N VAL A 43 15.23 3.93 1.85
CA VAL A 43 16.63 4.10 1.45
C VAL A 43 16.70 4.80 0.10
N SER A 44 17.62 5.73 -0.04
CA SER A 44 17.98 6.36 -1.31
C SER A 44 19.49 6.38 -1.48
N LEU A 45 19.94 5.92 -2.65
CA LEU A 45 21.35 6.07 -3.08
C LEU A 45 21.37 7.04 -4.28
N LEU A 46 21.89 8.21 -4.05
CA LEU A 46 21.96 9.27 -5.05
C LEU A 46 23.42 9.66 -5.31
N ARG A 47 23.84 9.60 -6.58
CA ARG A 47 25.23 9.86 -6.98
C ARG A 47 26.27 9.07 -6.16
N SER A 48 25.92 7.86 -5.75
CA SER A 48 26.74 7.00 -4.90
C SER A 48 27.33 5.86 -5.68
N GLU A 49 28.56 5.44 -5.32
CA GLU A 49 29.36 4.47 -6.04
C GLU A 49 29.93 3.42 -5.07
N ASN A 50 29.88 2.15 -5.45
CA ASN A 50 30.42 1.04 -4.67
C ASN A 50 29.91 1.01 -3.22
N CYS A 51 28.59 1.16 -3.05
CA CYS A 51 27.91 1.08 -1.75
C CYS A 51 27.30 -0.29 -1.55
N LEU A 52 27.48 -0.87 -0.37
CA LEU A 52 26.93 -2.14 0.04
C LEU A 52 26.02 -1.96 1.26
N LEU A 53 24.77 -2.36 1.11
CA LEU A 53 23.81 -2.43 2.22
C LEU A 53 23.48 -3.90 2.46
N LYS A 54 23.67 -4.37 3.69
CA LYS A 54 23.54 -5.80 4.00
C LYS A 54 23.06 -6.08 5.43
N ASN A 55 22.60 -7.32 5.64
CA ASN A 55 22.25 -7.86 6.94
C ASN A 55 21.20 -7.05 7.70
N PHE A 56 20.14 -6.60 7.01
CA PHE A 56 18.95 -6.02 7.63
C PHE A 56 17.69 -6.27 6.81
N SER A 57 16.55 -6.21 7.46
CA SER A 57 15.23 -6.14 6.83
C SER A 57 14.66 -4.73 6.91
N ILE A 58 13.70 -4.44 6.03
CA ILE A 58 12.95 -3.18 6.00
C ILE A 58 11.48 -3.51 6.10
N ASP A 59 10.78 -2.85 7.01
CA ASP A 59 9.33 -2.89 7.11
C ASP A 59 8.76 -1.50 7.43
N PHE A 60 7.45 -1.36 7.32
CA PHE A 60 6.71 -0.17 7.73
C PHE A 60 5.72 -0.55 8.83
N GLU A 61 5.62 0.27 9.85
CA GLU A 61 4.58 0.10 10.87
C GLU A 61 3.18 0.14 10.23
N ASN A 62 2.97 1.08 9.32
CA ASN A 62 1.74 1.24 8.54
C ASN A 62 2.11 1.48 7.06
N PRO A 63 2.21 0.43 6.24
CA PRO A 63 2.53 0.58 4.82
C PRO A 63 1.42 1.34 4.07
N HIS A 64 1.81 2.13 3.07
CA HIS A 64 0.89 2.96 2.27
C HIS A 64 0.00 2.17 1.29
N ILE A 65 -0.06 0.87 1.45
CA ILE A 65 -0.90 -0.04 0.69
C ILE A 65 -1.97 -0.58 1.64
N ALA A 66 -3.24 -0.43 1.31
CA ALA A 66 -4.30 -1.12 2.03
C ALA A 66 -4.47 -2.51 1.43
N GLN A 67 -4.11 -3.53 2.19
CA GLN A 67 -4.36 -4.90 1.80
C GLN A 67 -5.75 -5.31 2.30
N VAL A 68 -6.59 -5.82 1.37
CA VAL A 68 -7.96 -6.24 1.69
C VAL A 68 -8.22 -7.64 1.14
N LYS A 69 -9.02 -8.41 1.87
CA LYS A 69 -9.49 -9.74 1.44
C LYS A 69 -10.93 -9.64 0.96
N ILE A 70 -11.23 -10.14 -0.21
CA ILE A 70 -12.59 -10.24 -0.74
C ILE A 70 -13.33 -11.31 0.06
N VAL A 71 -14.45 -10.93 0.64
CA VAL A 71 -15.33 -11.81 1.43
C VAL A 71 -16.52 -12.27 0.60
N GLU A 72 -17.14 -11.31 -0.10
CA GLU A 72 -18.28 -11.57 -0.98
C GLU A 72 -18.10 -10.76 -2.28
N ASN A 73 -18.60 -11.30 -3.38
CA ASN A 73 -18.64 -10.62 -4.66
C ASN A 73 -19.97 -10.94 -5.36
N ASP A 74 -20.89 -9.99 -5.29
CA ASP A 74 -22.20 -10.08 -5.96
C ASP A 74 -22.21 -9.17 -7.18
N PRO A 75 -22.53 -9.69 -8.38
CA PRO A 75 -22.60 -8.90 -9.61
C PRO A 75 -23.61 -7.75 -9.58
N GLN A 76 -24.66 -7.84 -8.76
CA GLN A 76 -25.69 -6.81 -8.61
C GLN A 76 -25.39 -5.84 -7.49
N ASP A 77 -24.95 -6.35 -6.33
CA ASP A 77 -24.78 -5.57 -5.12
C ASP A 77 -23.33 -5.07 -4.89
N GLY A 78 -22.35 -5.70 -5.52
CA GLY A 78 -20.94 -5.30 -5.40
C GLY A 78 -20.10 -6.21 -4.51
N ILE A 79 -19.01 -5.67 -3.97
CA ILE A 79 -18.03 -6.44 -3.19
C ILE A 79 -18.14 -6.08 -1.71
N VAL A 80 -18.07 -7.13 -0.87
CA VAL A 80 -17.74 -7.00 0.56
C VAL A 80 -16.30 -7.43 0.76
N PHE A 81 -15.50 -6.58 1.41
CA PHE A 81 -14.11 -6.87 1.70
C PHE A 81 -13.75 -6.63 3.17
N GLU A 82 -12.68 -7.25 3.61
CA GLU A 82 -12.12 -7.14 4.95
C GLU A 82 -10.68 -6.60 4.87
N PRO A 83 -10.39 -5.42 5.43
CA PRO A 83 -9.02 -4.91 5.54
C PRO A 83 -8.15 -5.81 6.42
N ALA A 84 -6.89 -5.99 6.03
CA ALA A 84 -5.93 -6.74 6.83
C ALA A 84 -5.83 -6.17 8.26
N PRO A 85 -5.54 -6.98 9.29
CA PRO A 85 -5.55 -6.55 10.69
C PRO A 85 -4.72 -5.30 10.99
N TRP A 86 -3.64 -5.10 10.25
CA TRP A 86 -2.72 -3.97 10.40
C TRP A 86 -3.13 -2.71 9.62
N VAL A 87 -4.21 -2.77 8.83
CA VAL A 87 -4.73 -1.60 8.10
C VAL A 87 -5.63 -0.79 9.01
N ASP A 88 -5.22 0.43 9.33
CA ASP A 88 -6.07 1.44 9.94
C ASP A 88 -6.90 2.13 8.87
N TYR A 89 -8.21 2.20 9.07
CA TYR A 89 -9.12 2.75 8.09
C TYR A 89 -10.30 3.50 8.71
N ARG A 90 -10.99 4.24 7.89
CA ARG A 90 -12.30 4.83 8.17
C ARG A 90 -13.14 4.91 6.92
N ILE A 91 -14.45 4.99 7.08
CA ILE A 91 -15.34 5.45 6.01
C ILE A 91 -15.47 6.97 6.15
N ALA A 92 -15.00 7.69 5.14
CA ALA A 92 -15.05 9.15 5.12
C ALA A 92 -16.50 9.66 5.01
N LYS A 93 -16.73 10.97 5.29
CA LYS A 93 -18.06 11.57 5.25
C LYS A 93 -18.78 11.48 3.89
N ASP A 94 -18.00 11.35 2.81
CA ASP A 94 -18.49 11.16 1.43
C ASP A 94 -18.62 9.66 1.06
N SER A 95 -18.65 8.78 2.06
CA SER A 95 -18.80 7.33 1.90
C SER A 95 -17.69 6.70 1.04
N ILE A 96 -16.45 7.13 1.23
CA ILE A 96 -15.28 6.55 0.59
C ILE A 96 -14.42 5.86 1.66
N PHE A 97 -13.94 4.65 1.36
CA PHE A 97 -12.94 3.97 2.18
C PHE A 97 -11.62 4.72 2.13
N GLU A 98 -11.11 5.07 3.30
CA GLU A 98 -9.81 5.71 3.50
C GLU A 98 -8.97 4.87 4.46
N ALA A 99 -7.76 4.48 4.05
CA ALA A 99 -6.75 4.01 4.97
C ALA A 99 -5.87 5.17 5.44
N TYR A 100 -5.33 5.06 6.65
CA TYR A 100 -4.47 6.09 7.20
C TYR A 100 -3.37 5.49 8.08
N GLY A 101 -2.36 6.28 8.36
CA GLY A 101 -1.28 6.00 9.26
C GLY A 101 -0.62 7.28 9.75
N GLU A 102 0.56 7.18 10.33
CA GLU A 102 1.28 8.33 10.85
C GLU A 102 1.58 9.37 9.76
N GLY A 103 0.92 10.52 9.85
CA GLY A 103 1.12 11.63 8.93
C GLY A 103 0.64 11.44 7.50
N TRP A 104 -0.20 10.43 7.24
CA TRP A 104 -0.78 10.22 5.91
C TRP A 104 -2.22 9.70 5.95
N THR A 105 -2.95 10.00 4.89
CA THR A 105 -4.28 9.44 4.61
C THR A 105 -4.36 9.17 3.11
N MET A 106 -4.93 8.05 2.72
CA MET A 106 -5.00 7.63 1.33
C MET A 106 -6.37 7.07 0.96
N ARG A 107 -6.92 7.56 -0.15
CA ARG A 107 -8.09 6.99 -0.81
C ARG A 107 -7.62 6.03 -1.88
N HIS A 108 -7.91 4.77 -1.66
CA HIS A 108 -7.48 3.71 -2.54
C HIS A 108 -8.48 3.54 -3.67
N SER A 109 -8.02 3.58 -4.91
CA SER A 109 -8.87 3.48 -6.10
C SER A 109 -8.34 2.49 -7.14
N TRP A 110 -7.14 1.97 -6.95
CA TRP A 110 -6.48 1.00 -7.83
C TRP A 110 -5.85 -0.10 -7.00
N GLY A 111 -5.60 -1.26 -7.63
CA GLY A 111 -4.98 -2.36 -6.91
C GLY A 111 -4.43 -3.45 -7.81
N ILE A 112 -3.81 -4.41 -7.17
CA ILE A 112 -3.29 -5.65 -7.75
C ILE A 112 -3.90 -6.79 -6.95
N ALA A 113 -4.46 -7.80 -7.64
CA ALA A 113 -5.10 -8.92 -6.98
C ALA A 113 -4.20 -10.16 -6.95
N PHE A 114 -4.20 -10.83 -5.81
CA PHE A 114 -3.46 -12.06 -5.56
C PHE A 114 -4.42 -13.16 -5.09
N ASP A 115 -4.20 -14.37 -5.57
CA ASP A 115 -4.86 -15.54 -5.04
C ASP A 115 -4.49 -15.74 -3.56
N GLY A 116 -5.50 -15.87 -2.71
CA GLY A 116 -5.30 -15.89 -1.24
C GLY A 116 -4.54 -17.11 -0.72
N ASP A 117 -4.54 -18.22 -1.47
CA ASP A 117 -3.88 -19.46 -1.09
C ASP A 117 -2.48 -19.56 -1.69
N THR A 118 -2.35 -19.42 -3.00
CA THR A 118 -1.08 -19.58 -3.73
C THR A 118 -0.20 -18.34 -3.70
N LYS A 119 -0.76 -17.17 -3.37
CA LYS A 119 -0.10 -15.86 -3.39
C LYS A 119 0.34 -15.39 -4.77
N HIS A 120 -0.06 -16.09 -5.82
CA HIS A 120 0.24 -15.69 -7.18
C HIS A 120 -0.70 -14.56 -7.63
N LEU A 121 -0.23 -13.76 -8.58
CA LEU A 121 -1.02 -12.74 -9.23
C LEU A 121 -2.22 -13.38 -9.92
N VAL A 122 -3.42 -12.89 -9.66
CA VAL A 122 -4.61 -13.27 -10.43
C VAL A 122 -4.46 -12.77 -11.87
N TYR A 123 -4.76 -13.62 -12.84
CA TYR A 123 -4.56 -13.30 -14.24
C TYR A 123 -5.25 -11.98 -14.63
N ASN A 124 -4.51 -11.14 -15.33
CA ASN A 124 -4.97 -9.84 -15.85
C ASN A 124 -5.50 -8.86 -14.78
N THR A 125 -4.89 -8.87 -13.59
CA THR A 125 -5.25 -7.95 -12.48
C THR A 125 -4.08 -7.11 -11.99
N SER A 126 -3.07 -6.88 -12.82
CA SER A 126 -1.89 -6.10 -12.45
C SER A 126 -2.18 -4.61 -12.18
N ASP A 127 -3.32 -4.11 -12.64
CA ASP A 127 -3.79 -2.76 -12.36
C ASP A 127 -5.31 -2.70 -12.56
N ILE A 128 -6.06 -2.95 -11.49
CA ILE A 128 -7.52 -2.96 -11.49
C ILE A 128 -8.09 -1.78 -10.72
N GLY A 129 -9.27 -1.31 -11.17
CA GLY A 129 -10.03 -0.32 -10.42
C GLY A 129 -10.61 -0.92 -9.13
N CYS A 130 -10.48 -0.18 -8.04
CA CYS A 130 -11.03 -0.53 -6.72
C CYS A 130 -11.96 0.61 -6.25
N PRO A 131 -13.11 0.83 -6.89
CA PRO A 131 -14.00 1.93 -6.57
C PRO A 131 -14.69 1.68 -5.21
N THR A 132 -14.42 2.55 -4.24
CA THR A 132 -15.01 2.45 -2.89
C THR A 132 -16.04 3.55 -2.59
N LYS A 133 -16.50 4.30 -3.60
CA LYS A 133 -17.57 5.29 -3.43
C LYS A 133 -18.87 4.60 -3.03
N GLY A 134 -19.54 5.13 -2.01
CA GLY A 134 -20.73 4.52 -1.42
C GLY A 134 -20.42 3.41 -0.41
N ALA A 135 -19.16 3.28 -0.01
CA ALA A 135 -18.77 2.28 0.97
C ALA A 135 -19.46 2.48 2.32
N SER A 136 -19.80 1.37 2.97
CA SER A 136 -20.33 1.32 4.32
C SER A 136 -19.80 0.12 5.06
N GLU A 137 -19.63 0.23 6.37
CA GLU A 137 -19.27 -0.91 7.21
C GLU A 137 -20.54 -1.70 7.57
N VAL A 138 -20.64 -2.93 7.09
CA VAL A 138 -21.82 -3.80 7.25
C VAL A 138 -21.68 -4.77 8.43
N ALA A 139 -20.47 -5.02 8.88
CA ALA A 139 -20.13 -5.76 10.11
C ALA A 139 -18.74 -5.31 10.55
N PRO A 140 -18.28 -5.61 11.78
CA PRO A 140 -16.94 -5.24 12.24
C PRO A 140 -15.86 -5.62 11.22
N ARG A 141 -15.13 -4.63 10.70
CA ARG A 141 -14.10 -4.74 9.65
C ARG A 141 -14.60 -5.34 8.32
N ARG A 142 -15.89 -5.35 8.05
CA ARG A 142 -16.46 -5.76 6.76
C ARG A 142 -17.07 -4.57 6.06
N ILE A 143 -16.48 -4.19 4.96
CA ILE A 143 -16.84 -3.01 4.19
C ILE A 143 -17.52 -3.44 2.89
N HIS A 144 -18.74 -2.99 2.69
CA HIS A 144 -19.47 -3.14 1.45
C HIS A 144 -19.16 -1.96 0.52
N ALA A 145 -18.79 -2.25 -0.72
CA ALA A 145 -18.53 -1.29 -1.79
C ALA A 145 -19.44 -1.59 -2.99
N PRO A 146 -20.62 -0.96 -3.10
CA PRO A 146 -21.62 -1.30 -4.11
C PRO A 146 -21.17 -1.01 -5.56
N GLY A 147 -20.23 -0.06 -5.73
CA GLY A 147 -19.66 0.28 -7.01
C GLY A 147 -18.53 -0.63 -7.48
N TRP A 148 -18.01 -1.47 -6.62
CA TRP A 148 -16.88 -2.34 -6.95
C TRP A 148 -17.40 -3.68 -7.48
N LYS A 149 -17.28 -3.90 -8.78
CA LYS A 149 -17.75 -5.09 -9.48
C LYS A 149 -16.67 -5.59 -10.43
N ASP A 150 -16.09 -6.74 -10.09
CA ASP A 150 -15.05 -7.37 -10.91
C ASP A 150 -15.13 -8.90 -10.73
N ALA A 151 -15.61 -9.60 -11.75
CA ALA A 151 -15.83 -11.05 -11.70
C ALA A 151 -14.54 -11.88 -11.45
N ARG A 152 -13.37 -11.28 -11.57
CA ARG A 152 -12.08 -11.94 -11.31
C ARG A 152 -11.77 -12.04 -9.80
N LEU A 153 -12.43 -11.22 -8.99
CA LEU A 153 -12.20 -11.13 -7.55
C LEU A 153 -13.13 -12.08 -6.79
N VAL A 154 -12.79 -13.35 -6.79
CA VAL A 154 -13.56 -14.35 -6.04
C VAL A 154 -13.31 -14.23 -4.53
N PRO A 155 -14.23 -14.69 -3.65
CA PRO A 155 -14.00 -14.77 -2.22
C PRO A 155 -12.68 -15.47 -1.89
N GLY A 156 -11.90 -14.88 -1.00
CA GLY A 156 -10.53 -15.33 -0.67
C GLY A 156 -9.43 -14.57 -1.41
N THR A 157 -9.72 -13.93 -2.54
CA THR A 157 -8.75 -13.06 -3.24
C THR A 157 -8.28 -11.94 -2.32
N VAL A 158 -6.98 -11.67 -2.36
CA VAL A 158 -6.37 -10.55 -1.63
C VAL A 158 -6.03 -9.44 -2.63
N VAL A 159 -6.48 -8.23 -2.37
CA VAL A 159 -6.17 -7.06 -3.21
C VAL A 159 -5.26 -6.11 -2.46
N ALA A 160 -4.08 -5.86 -3.01
CA ALA A 160 -3.19 -4.79 -2.55
C ALA A 160 -3.62 -3.48 -3.21
N MET A 161 -4.35 -2.67 -2.47
CA MET A 161 -4.91 -1.41 -2.96
C MET A 161 -3.90 -0.27 -2.83
N ARG A 162 -3.79 0.52 -3.88
CA ARG A 162 -3.02 1.75 -3.92
C ARG A 162 -3.91 2.92 -4.30
N GLY A 163 -3.49 4.14 -4.01
CA GLY A 163 -4.29 5.31 -4.33
C GLY A 163 -3.50 6.60 -4.26
N TRP A 164 -4.21 7.68 -4.43
CA TRP A 164 -3.69 9.03 -4.28
C TRP A 164 -3.92 9.48 -2.83
N GLY A 165 -2.90 10.04 -2.18
CA GLY A 165 -2.98 10.51 -0.82
C GLY A 165 -2.22 11.82 -0.61
N ARG A 166 -2.59 12.51 0.46
CA ARG A 166 -1.86 13.68 0.99
C ARG A 166 -1.05 13.29 2.21
#